data_fc400b3558eb1652cd15ea2f7a9e3b7b
#
_entry.id   fc400b3558eb1652cd15ea2f7a9e3b7b
#
_cell.length_a   1.000
_cell.length_b   1.000
_cell.length_c   1.000
_cell.angle_alpha   90.00
_cell.angle_beta   90.00
_cell.angle_gamma   90.00
#
_symmetry.space_group_name_H-M   'P 1'
#
loop_
_entity.id
_entity.type
_entity.pdbx_description
1 polymer ?
#
loop_
_entity_poly.entity_id
_entity_poly.type
_entity_poly.pdbx_seq_one_letter_code
_entity_poly.pdbx_strand_id
1 'polypeptide(L)'
;MNVLRFADLIAQGRVAGRRVFIRADLNVPLDDAGRITEDTRIRASLPAIRMALDAGAAVMVTSHLGRPTEGTLRPEDSLAPVAARLGELLGREVPLVRDWVDGVQVAPGRAVLLENCRVNKGEKRNDPALARKMAGLCDVFVHDAFGTAHRAEASTYGIAEHAPLACAGPLLAAEIDALTKALAQPRRPLLAIVAGSKVSTKLTILKSLAAKVDGLIVGGGIANTFMLAAGLKIGKSLAEADLVGEAKAVIDAMAARGAEVPIPSDVVVAKTFAADAPATVKRADAVADDDMILDIGPETAATLATRLEAAGTIVWNGPVGVFEFDAFAKGTETIARAIARSPAFSIAGGGDTL
;
A
#
# COMPACT_ATOMS: atom_id res chain seq x y z
N MET A 1 -13.21 8.60 10.82
CA MET A 1 -13.93 8.75 9.53
C MET A 1 -15.16 7.86 9.58
N ASN A 2 -16.35 8.40 9.34
CA ASN A 2 -17.56 7.58 9.39
C ASN A 2 -17.83 7.05 7.98
N VAL A 3 -17.50 5.79 7.74
CA VAL A 3 -17.65 5.12 6.44
C VAL A 3 -18.74 4.07 6.55
N LEU A 4 -19.69 4.07 5.61
CA LEU A 4 -20.72 3.04 5.53
C LEU A 4 -20.03 1.69 5.30
N ARG A 5 -20.37 0.68 6.10
CA ARG A 5 -19.76 -0.65 6.03
C ARG A 5 -20.70 -1.66 5.40
N PHE A 6 -20.15 -2.56 4.62
CA PHE A 6 -20.93 -3.63 3.99
C PHE A 6 -21.61 -4.53 5.02
N ALA A 7 -20.92 -4.83 6.13
CA ALA A 7 -21.50 -5.60 7.23
C ALA A 7 -22.76 -4.95 7.83
N ASP A 8 -22.79 -3.61 7.94
CA ASP A 8 -23.95 -2.88 8.46
C ASP A 8 -25.14 -2.97 7.49
N LEU A 9 -24.89 -2.91 6.19
CA LEU A 9 -25.93 -3.08 5.17
C LEU A 9 -26.53 -4.49 5.20
N ILE A 10 -25.71 -5.51 5.41
CA ILE A 10 -26.17 -6.91 5.57
C ILE A 10 -27.02 -7.04 6.84
N ALA A 11 -26.55 -6.54 7.96
CA ALA A 11 -27.29 -6.58 9.24
C ALA A 11 -28.65 -5.86 9.16
N GLN A 12 -28.74 -4.82 8.32
CA GLN A 12 -30.00 -4.07 8.04
C GLN A 12 -30.90 -4.76 7.00
N GLY A 13 -30.52 -5.93 6.48
CA GLY A 13 -31.30 -6.66 5.45
C GLY A 13 -31.32 -5.98 4.07
N ARG A 14 -30.40 -5.05 3.80
CA ARG A 14 -30.39 -4.22 2.58
C ARG A 14 -29.65 -4.84 1.41
N VAL A 15 -29.16 -6.08 1.55
CA VAL A 15 -28.32 -6.78 0.56
C VAL A 15 -29.02 -7.96 -0.07
N ALA A 16 -29.94 -8.62 0.63
CA ALA A 16 -30.66 -9.80 0.15
C ALA A 16 -31.36 -9.53 -1.19
N GLY A 17 -31.10 -10.40 -2.19
CA GLY A 17 -31.65 -10.29 -3.54
C GLY A 17 -31.13 -9.11 -4.37
N ARG A 18 -30.20 -8.29 -3.84
CA ARG A 18 -29.64 -7.13 -4.52
C ARG A 18 -28.47 -7.51 -5.41
N ARG A 19 -28.23 -6.68 -6.42
CA ARG A 19 -27.03 -6.75 -7.25
C ARG A 19 -25.89 -6.05 -6.52
N VAL A 20 -24.86 -6.82 -6.14
CA VAL A 20 -23.71 -6.33 -5.40
C VAL A 20 -22.47 -6.35 -6.30
N PHE A 21 -21.87 -5.20 -6.52
CA PHE A 21 -20.63 -5.05 -7.29
C PHE A 21 -19.47 -4.86 -6.32
N ILE A 22 -18.54 -5.81 -6.28
CA ILE A 22 -17.38 -5.79 -5.38
C ILE A 22 -16.13 -5.44 -6.18
N ARG A 23 -15.49 -4.32 -5.86
CA ARG A 23 -14.15 -3.98 -6.33
C ARG A 23 -13.12 -4.61 -5.39
N ALA A 24 -12.56 -5.73 -5.79
CA ALA A 24 -11.55 -6.47 -5.05
C ALA A 24 -10.12 -6.18 -5.57
N ASP A 25 -9.09 -6.48 -4.81
CA ASP A 25 -7.70 -6.50 -5.29
C ASP A 25 -7.25 -7.94 -5.53
N LEU A 26 -7.41 -8.40 -6.77
CA LEU A 26 -7.03 -9.73 -7.23
C LEU A 26 -5.81 -9.68 -8.17
N ASN A 27 -5.01 -8.62 -8.06
CA ASN A 27 -3.80 -8.44 -8.86
C ASN A 27 -2.67 -9.31 -8.30
N VAL A 28 -2.74 -10.59 -8.62
CA VAL A 28 -1.79 -11.63 -8.18
C VAL A 28 -0.63 -11.78 -9.17
N PRO A 29 0.56 -12.22 -8.72
CA PRO A 29 1.66 -12.54 -9.60
C PRO A 29 1.37 -13.83 -10.39
N LEU A 30 1.73 -13.80 -11.68
CA LEU A 30 1.65 -14.93 -12.59
C LEU A 30 3.05 -15.31 -13.07
N ASP A 31 3.29 -16.61 -13.28
CA ASP A 31 4.50 -17.09 -13.98
C ASP A 31 4.36 -16.93 -15.50
N ASP A 32 5.43 -17.26 -16.25
CA ASP A 32 5.47 -17.19 -17.70
C ASP A 32 4.44 -18.09 -18.39
N ALA A 33 3.90 -19.08 -17.68
CA ALA A 33 2.83 -19.96 -18.16
C ALA A 33 1.43 -19.46 -17.78
N GLY A 34 1.32 -18.27 -17.16
CA GLY A 34 0.07 -17.68 -16.72
C GLY A 34 -0.53 -18.31 -15.45
N ARG A 35 0.25 -19.07 -14.69
CA ARG A 35 -0.21 -19.71 -13.45
C ARG A 35 0.04 -18.77 -12.26
N ILE A 36 -0.92 -18.74 -11.34
CA ILE A 36 -0.81 -17.95 -10.10
C ILE A 36 0.29 -18.54 -9.22
N THR A 37 1.29 -17.72 -8.87
CA THR A 37 2.40 -18.12 -8.01
C THR A 37 2.15 -17.81 -6.54
N GLU A 38 1.21 -16.86 -6.26
CA GLU A 38 0.84 -16.46 -4.92
C GLU A 38 -0.63 -15.98 -4.91
N ASP A 39 -1.48 -16.52 -4.01
CA ASP A 39 -2.93 -16.29 -4.01
C ASP A 39 -3.48 -15.53 -2.78
N THR A 40 -2.62 -14.94 -1.95
CA THR A 40 -3.02 -14.24 -0.71
C THR A 40 -4.07 -13.16 -0.97
N ARG A 41 -3.95 -12.40 -2.06
CA ARG A 41 -4.94 -11.36 -2.40
C ARG A 41 -6.32 -11.95 -2.73
N ILE A 42 -6.35 -13.09 -3.40
CA ILE A 42 -7.61 -13.80 -3.68
C ILE A 42 -8.23 -14.26 -2.36
N ARG A 43 -7.43 -14.87 -1.48
CA ARG A 43 -7.90 -15.31 -0.14
C ARG A 43 -8.39 -14.15 0.72
N ALA A 44 -7.70 -13.03 0.70
CA ALA A 44 -8.09 -11.82 1.43
C ALA A 44 -9.43 -11.23 0.95
N SER A 45 -9.80 -11.45 -0.30
CA SER A 45 -11.06 -10.98 -0.89
C SER A 45 -12.26 -11.92 -0.62
N LEU A 46 -12.02 -13.17 -0.19
CA LEU A 46 -13.10 -14.15 0.05
C LEU A 46 -14.13 -13.68 1.08
N PRO A 47 -13.78 -13.04 2.20
CA PRO A 47 -14.76 -12.61 3.20
C PRO A 47 -15.87 -11.74 2.61
N ALA A 48 -15.56 -10.72 1.82
CA ALA A 48 -16.55 -9.84 1.18
C ALA A 48 -17.48 -10.61 0.26
N ILE A 49 -16.92 -11.53 -0.54
CA ILE A 49 -17.67 -12.33 -1.52
C ILE A 49 -18.60 -13.32 -0.80
N ARG A 50 -18.10 -14.01 0.23
CA ARG A 50 -18.92 -14.94 1.04
C ARG A 50 -20.04 -14.20 1.76
N MET A 51 -19.75 -13.07 2.41
CA MET A 51 -20.78 -12.26 3.06
C MET A 51 -21.90 -11.86 2.10
N ALA A 52 -21.58 -11.47 0.87
CA ALA A 52 -22.57 -11.13 -0.14
C ALA A 52 -23.40 -12.36 -0.58
N LEU A 53 -22.74 -13.49 -0.83
CA LEU A 53 -23.38 -14.74 -1.22
C LEU A 53 -24.30 -15.30 -0.11
N ASP A 54 -23.84 -15.28 1.14
CA ASP A 54 -24.58 -15.76 2.31
C ASP A 54 -25.80 -14.87 2.59
N ALA A 55 -25.71 -13.57 2.25
CA ALA A 55 -26.85 -12.65 2.27
C ALA A 55 -27.83 -12.85 1.10
N GLY A 56 -27.57 -13.78 0.18
CA GLY A 56 -28.42 -14.05 -0.98
C GLY A 56 -28.34 -13.03 -2.09
N ALA A 57 -27.25 -12.27 -2.19
CA ALA A 57 -27.04 -11.27 -3.24
C ALA A 57 -26.69 -11.92 -4.61
N ALA A 58 -26.93 -11.19 -5.70
CA ALA A 58 -26.34 -11.44 -7.00
C ALA A 58 -24.98 -10.73 -7.07
N VAL A 59 -23.88 -11.49 -7.08
CA VAL A 59 -22.52 -10.95 -6.82
C VAL A 59 -21.72 -10.81 -8.11
N MET A 60 -21.25 -9.61 -8.37
CA MET A 60 -20.31 -9.29 -9.43
C MET A 60 -18.99 -8.85 -8.80
N VAL A 61 -17.90 -9.54 -9.09
CA VAL A 61 -16.57 -9.17 -8.58
C VAL A 61 -15.74 -8.65 -9.74
N THR A 62 -15.01 -7.57 -9.55
CA THR A 62 -14.01 -7.10 -10.52
C THR A 62 -12.71 -6.74 -9.84
N SER A 63 -11.65 -6.80 -10.63
CA SER A 63 -10.30 -6.35 -10.25
C SER A 63 -9.53 -5.87 -11.46
N HIS A 64 -8.37 -5.29 -11.21
CA HIS A 64 -7.34 -5.16 -12.22
C HIS A 64 -6.34 -6.32 -12.12
N LEU A 65 -5.67 -6.61 -13.22
CA LEU A 65 -4.50 -7.48 -13.30
C LEU A 65 -3.45 -6.79 -14.18
N GLY A 66 -2.24 -6.65 -13.66
CA GLY A 66 -1.14 -6.03 -14.40
C GLY A 66 -1.37 -4.58 -14.82
N ARG A 67 -0.81 -4.23 -15.98
CA ARG A 67 -0.88 -2.88 -16.56
C ARG A 67 -1.27 -2.94 -18.04
N PRO A 68 -2.47 -3.43 -18.38
CA PRO A 68 -2.90 -3.54 -19.78
C PRO A 68 -3.02 -2.18 -20.45
N THR A 69 -3.03 -2.20 -21.77
CA THR A 69 -3.43 -1.06 -22.60
C THR A 69 -4.95 -1.01 -22.66
N GLU A 70 -5.55 0.15 -22.35
CA GLU A 70 -7.00 0.34 -22.43
C GLU A 70 -7.54 0.03 -23.84
N GLY A 71 -8.61 -0.71 -23.92
CA GLY A 71 -9.24 -1.16 -25.16
C GLY A 71 -8.65 -2.43 -25.77
N THR A 72 -7.64 -3.05 -25.14
CA THR A 72 -7.02 -4.27 -25.62
C THR A 72 -6.90 -5.28 -24.50
N LEU A 73 -7.56 -6.43 -24.65
CA LEU A 73 -7.41 -7.56 -23.73
C LEU A 73 -6.46 -8.59 -24.38
N ARG A 74 -5.26 -8.72 -23.83
CA ARG A 74 -4.33 -9.78 -24.19
C ARG A 74 -4.52 -10.99 -23.27
N PRO A 75 -4.10 -12.20 -23.67
CA PRO A 75 -4.25 -13.40 -22.83
C PRO A 75 -3.66 -13.24 -21.43
N GLU A 76 -2.49 -12.61 -21.30
CA GLU A 76 -1.80 -12.36 -20.05
C GLU A 76 -2.49 -11.31 -19.15
N ASP A 77 -3.38 -10.50 -19.71
CA ASP A 77 -4.13 -9.49 -18.97
C ASP A 77 -5.48 -10.04 -18.43
N SER A 78 -5.84 -11.28 -18.80
CA SER A 78 -7.14 -11.88 -18.44
C SER A 78 -7.18 -12.38 -17.00
N LEU A 79 -8.30 -12.14 -16.34
CA LEU A 79 -8.61 -12.70 -15.02
C LEU A 79 -9.05 -14.17 -15.05
N ALA A 80 -8.93 -14.89 -16.17
CA ALA A 80 -9.34 -16.29 -16.27
C ALA A 80 -8.68 -17.22 -15.21
N PRO A 81 -7.35 -17.14 -14.95
CA PRO A 81 -6.72 -17.92 -13.88
C PRO A 81 -7.29 -17.59 -12.50
N VAL A 82 -7.62 -16.31 -12.29
CA VAL A 82 -8.20 -15.83 -11.01
C VAL A 82 -9.63 -16.36 -10.84
N ALA A 83 -10.44 -16.40 -11.92
CA ALA A 83 -11.80 -16.97 -11.87
C ALA A 83 -11.77 -18.44 -11.46
N ALA A 84 -10.88 -19.23 -12.07
CA ALA A 84 -10.70 -20.64 -11.73
C ALA A 84 -10.31 -20.81 -10.26
N ARG A 85 -9.29 -20.05 -9.79
CA ARG A 85 -8.83 -20.13 -8.40
C ARG A 85 -9.87 -19.67 -7.40
N LEU A 86 -10.62 -18.62 -7.73
CA LEU A 86 -11.72 -18.13 -6.90
C LEU A 86 -12.83 -19.18 -6.78
N GLY A 87 -13.16 -19.87 -7.88
CA GLY A 87 -14.11 -20.98 -7.90
C GLY A 87 -13.70 -22.13 -6.98
N GLU A 88 -12.43 -22.56 -7.03
CA GLU A 88 -11.87 -23.57 -6.14
C GLU A 88 -12.02 -23.19 -4.66
N LEU A 89 -11.63 -21.95 -4.32
CA LEU A 89 -11.65 -21.45 -2.94
C LEU A 89 -13.07 -21.24 -2.38
N LEU A 90 -14.03 -20.95 -3.25
CA LEU A 90 -15.44 -20.81 -2.89
C LEU A 90 -16.20 -22.15 -2.92
N GLY A 91 -15.62 -23.21 -3.51
CA GLY A 91 -16.28 -24.50 -3.70
C GLY A 91 -17.48 -24.45 -4.65
N ARG A 92 -17.47 -23.52 -5.61
CA ARG A 92 -18.54 -23.30 -6.60
C ARG A 92 -17.99 -22.67 -7.87
N GLU A 93 -18.68 -22.85 -8.98
CA GLU A 93 -18.33 -22.18 -10.22
C GLU A 93 -18.44 -20.65 -10.11
N VAL A 94 -17.42 -19.93 -10.61
CA VAL A 94 -17.37 -18.47 -10.75
C VAL A 94 -17.07 -18.16 -12.22
N PRO A 95 -18.09 -18.01 -13.07
CA PRO A 95 -17.89 -17.69 -14.48
C PRO A 95 -17.19 -16.36 -14.68
N LEU A 96 -16.28 -16.29 -15.67
CA LEU A 96 -15.68 -15.06 -16.13
C LEU A 96 -16.56 -14.40 -17.19
N VAL A 97 -16.97 -13.16 -16.98
CA VAL A 97 -17.75 -12.37 -17.93
C VAL A 97 -16.86 -11.32 -18.58
N ARG A 98 -16.66 -11.39 -19.90
CA ARG A 98 -15.73 -10.52 -20.62
C ARG A 98 -16.32 -9.16 -20.96
N ASP A 99 -17.45 -9.12 -21.68
CA ASP A 99 -18.08 -7.88 -22.17
C ASP A 99 -19.15 -7.41 -21.21
N TRP A 100 -18.75 -7.01 -20.01
CA TRP A 100 -19.65 -6.80 -18.88
C TRP A 100 -20.16 -5.37 -18.69
N VAL A 101 -19.49 -4.36 -19.27
CA VAL A 101 -19.79 -2.95 -18.99
C VAL A 101 -21.18 -2.53 -19.46
N ASP A 102 -21.69 -3.16 -20.52
CA ASP A 102 -22.99 -2.86 -21.10
C ASP A 102 -24.13 -3.77 -20.55
N GLY A 103 -23.83 -4.64 -19.63
CA GLY A 103 -24.82 -5.48 -18.93
C GLY A 103 -24.29 -6.80 -18.44
N VAL A 104 -24.72 -7.21 -17.27
CA VAL A 104 -24.40 -8.53 -16.67
C VAL A 104 -25.68 -9.09 -16.04
N GLN A 105 -25.92 -10.38 -16.27
CA GLN A 105 -26.98 -11.10 -15.58
C GLN A 105 -26.38 -12.08 -14.58
N VAL A 106 -26.74 -11.91 -13.31
CA VAL A 106 -26.33 -12.79 -12.21
C VAL A 106 -27.56 -13.10 -11.36
N ALA A 107 -27.78 -14.37 -11.07
CA ALA A 107 -28.88 -14.76 -10.18
C ALA A 107 -28.50 -14.53 -8.69
N PRO A 108 -29.47 -14.25 -7.81
CA PRO A 108 -29.24 -14.21 -6.38
C PRO A 108 -28.57 -15.49 -5.86
N GLY A 109 -27.60 -15.36 -4.96
CA GLY A 109 -26.79 -16.46 -4.43
C GLY A 109 -25.72 -16.99 -5.40
N ARG A 110 -25.51 -16.34 -6.55
CA ARG A 110 -24.45 -16.64 -7.52
C ARG A 110 -23.43 -15.53 -7.58
N ALA A 111 -22.21 -15.90 -7.98
CA ALA A 111 -21.12 -14.95 -8.23
C ALA A 111 -20.56 -15.10 -9.64
N VAL A 112 -20.16 -14.01 -10.24
CA VAL A 112 -19.35 -13.96 -11.46
C VAL A 112 -18.13 -13.09 -11.26
N LEU A 113 -17.04 -13.38 -11.96
CA LEU A 113 -15.91 -12.50 -12.08
C LEU A 113 -16.03 -11.71 -13.38
N LEU A 114 -15.96 -10.39 -13.29
CA LEU A 114 -15.94 -9.49 -14.44
C LEU A 114 -14.50 -9.33 -14.91
N GLU A 115 -14.27 -9.39 -16.21
CA GLU A 115 -12.93 -9.29 -16.80
C GLU A 115 -12.25 -7.97 -16.40
N ASN A 116 -10.94 -7.99 -16.41
CA ASN A 116 -10.00 -6.93 -15.98
C ASN A 116 -10.51 -5.51 -16.26
N CYS A 117 -10.86 -4.79 -15.20
CA CYS A 117 -11.44 -3.46 -15.32
C CYS A 117 -10.53 -2.47 -16.06
N ARG A 118 -9.19 -2.67 -16.02
CA ARG A 118 -8.21 -1.79 -16.67
C ARG A 118 -8.16 -1.90 -18.18
N VAL A 119 -8.82 -2.88 -18.79
CA VAL A 119 -8.94 -2.92 -20.28
C VAL A 119 -10.02 -1.98 -20.78
N ASN A 120 -10.91 -1.49 -19.92
CA ASN A 120 -11.97 -0.57 -20.34
C ASN A 120 -11.40 0.83 -20.61
N LYS A 121 -11.72 1.38 -21.78
CA LYS A 121 -11.32 2.75 -22.15
C LYS A 121 -11.94 3.77 -21.18
N GLY A 122 -11.09 4.57 -20.57
CA GLY A 122 -11.49 5.58 -19.61
C GLY A 122 -11.38 5.15 -18.14
N GLU A 123 -10.97 3.92 -17.84
CA GLU A 123 -10.79 3.44 -16.48
C GLU A 123 -9.83 4.33 -15.69
N LYS A 124 -8.59 4.48 -16.19
CA LYS A 124 -7.54 5.23 -15.48
C LYS A 124 -7.82 6.73 -15.33
N ARG A 125 -8.55 7.33 -16.27
CA ARG A 125 -8.90 8.75 -16.23
C ARG A 125 -10.20 9.04 -15.48
N ASN A 126 -10.81 8.02 -14.87
CA ASN A 126 -12.10 8.15 -14.18
C ASN A 126 -13.21 8.70 -15.09
N ASP A 127 -13.36 8.11 -16.27
CA ASP A 127 -14.35 8.58 -17.25
C ASP A 127 -15.78 8.49 -16.67
N PRO A 128 -16.54 9.60 -16.58
CA PRO A 128 -17.86 9.60 -15.96
C PRO A 128 -18.90 8.76 -16.70
N ALA A 129 -18.75 8.54 -18.00
CA ALA A 129 -19.68 7.71 -18.76
C ALA A 129 -19.46 6.23 -18.44
N LEU A 130 -18.19 5.79 -18.35
CA LEU A 130 -17.83 4.46 -17.92
C LEU A 130 -18.28 4.21 -16.46
N ALA A 131 -18.00 5.16 -15.56
CA ALA A 131 -18.40 5.06 -14.16
C ALA A 131 -19.92 4.91 -13.98
N ARG A 132 -20.72 5.66 -14.72
CA ARG A 132 -22.20 5.53 -14.71
C ARG A 132 -22.68 4.19 -15.25
N LYS A 133 -22.03 3.65 -16.30
CA LYS A 133 -22.34 2.30 -16.80
C LYS A 133 -22.09 1.25 -15.73
N MET A 134 -20.92 1.29 -15.07
CA MET A 134 -20.58 0.38 -13.98
C MET A 134 -21.57 0.50 -12.82
N ALA A 135 -21.91 1.72 -12.40
CA ALA A 135 -22.87 1.96 -11.32
C ALA A 135 -24.29 1.45 -11.65
N GLY A 136 -24.70 1.51 -12.92
CA GLY A 136 -25.98 0.95 -13.39
C GLY A 136 -26.10 -0.56 -13.28
N LEU A 137 -24.98 -1.27 -13.16
CA LEU A 137 -24.97 -2.71 -12.99
C LEU A 137 -25.38 -3.16 -11.58
N CYS A 138 -25.29 -2.30 -10.58
CA CYS A 138 -25.48 -2.69 -9.18
C CYS A 138 -26.46 -1.81 -8.40
N ASP A 139 -26.95 -2.37 -7.32
CA ASP A 139 -27.73 -1.67 -6.31
C ASP A 139 -26.84 -1.28 -5.12
N VAL A 140 -25.77 -2.05 -4.91
CA VAL A 140 -24.75 -1.81 -3.87
C VAL A 140 -23.35 -1.98 -4.47
N PHE A 141 -22.54 -0.94 -4.37
CA PHE A 141 -21.12 -0.97 -4.66
C PHE A 141 -20.32 -1.19 -3.38
N VAL A 142 -19.44 -2.19 -3.39
CA VAL A 142 -18.54 -2.51 -2.28
C VAL A 142 -17.11 -2.28 -2.74
N HIS A 143 -16.44 -1.27 -2.17
CA HIS A 143 -15.01 -1.11 -2.37
C HIS A 143 -14.26 -1.92 -1.32
N ASP A 144 -13.51 -2.94 -1.75
CA ASP A 144 -12.75 -3.83 -0.86
C ASP A 144 -11.29 -4.01 -1.31
N ALA A 145 -10.74 -2.99 -1.95
CA ALA A 145 -9.41 -2.97 -2.52
C ALA A 145 -8.60 -1.79 -1.97
N PHE A 146 -8.13 -1.89 -0.72
CA PHE A 146 -7.37 -0.82 -0.07
C PHE A 146 -6.15 -0.36 -0.89
N GLY A 147 -5.40 -1.28 -1.50
CA GLY A 147 -4.24 -0.97 -2.33
C GLY A 147 -4.52 -0.07 -3.54
N THR A 148 -5.79 0.08 -3.94
CA THR A 148 -6.22 0.97 -5.03
C THR A 148 -7.02 2.19 -4.56
N ALA A 149 -7.33 2.29 -3.27
CA ALA A 149 -8.21 3.34 -2.72
C ALA A 149 -7.68 4.77 -2.91
N HIS A 150 -6.37 4.93 -3.13
CA HIS A 150 -5.73 6.21 -3.42
C HIS A 150 -5.87 6.68 -4.89
N ARG A 151 -6.48 5.86 -5.77
CA ARG A 151 -6.58 6.13 -7.21
C ARG A 151 -7.99 6.58 -7.56
N ALA A 152 -8.11 7.72 -8.23
CA ALA A 152 -9.36 8.19 -8.83
C ALA A 152 -9.55 7.51 -10.19
N GLU A 153 -9.93 6.22 -10.19
CA GLU A 153 -10.24 5.41 -11.39
C GLU A 153 -11.75 5.14 -11.45
N ALA A 154 -12.31 4.82 -12.63
CA ALA A 154 -13.75 4.62 -12.81
C ALA A 154 -14.29 3.49 -11.92
N SER A 155 -13.56 2.37 -11.76
CA SER A 155 -13.96 1.21 -10.94
C SER A 155 -13.71 1.40 -9.44
N THR A 156 -13.08 2.49 -9.00
CA THR A 156 -12.82 2.79 -7.59
C THR A 156 -13.62 3.99 -7.11
N TYR A 157 -13.29 5.17 -7.65
CA TYR A 157 -13.90 6.45 -7.27
C TYR A 157 -15.19 6.74 -8.03
N GLY A 158 -15.15 6.70 -9.37
CA GLY A 158 -16.29 7.12 -10.19
C GLY A 158 -17.55 6.29 -9.97
N ILE A 159 -17.42 4.96 -9.89
CA ILE A 159 -18.57 4.09 -9.59
C ILE A 159 -19.19 4.44 -8.22
N ALA A 160 -18.38 4.79 -7.22
CA ALA A 160 -18.87 5.14 -5.89
C ALA A 160 -19.68 6.45 -5.88
N GLU A 161 -19.37 7.39 -6.79
CA GLU A 161 -20.13 8.64 -6.93
C GLU A 161 -21.52 8.42 -7.54
N HIS A 162 -21.70 7.37 -8.34
CA HIS A 162 -22.91 7.15 -9.12
C HIS A 162 -23.75 5.94 -8.65
N ALA A 163 -23.17 5.04 -7.85
CA ALA A 163 -23.90 3.87 -7.32
C ALA A 163 -25.00 4.30 -6.33
N PRO A 164 -26.17 3.62 -6.32
CA PRO A 164 -27.25 3.93 -5.36
C PRO A 164 -26.79 3.83 -3.89
N LEU A 165 -25.93 2.87 -3.59
CA LEU A 165 -25.25 2.72 -2.31
C LEU A 165 -23.79 2.37 -2.57
N ALA A 166 -22.87 3.08 -1.88
CA ALA A 166 -21.44 2.77 -1.89
C ALA A 166 -20.96 2.54 -0.45
N CYS A 167 -20.22 1.48 -0.22
CA CYS A 167 -19.72 1.12 1.12
C CYS A 167 -18.33 0.49 1.07
N ALA A 168 -17.67 0.47 2.22
CA ALA A 168 -16.42 -0.24 2.42
C ALA A 168 -16.70 -1.73 2.68
N GLY A 169 -16.00 -2.60 1.97
CA GLY A 169 -15.93 -4.02 2.28
C GLY A 169 -15.11 -4.28 3.56
N PRO A 170 -15.10 -5.52 4.04
CA PRO A 170 -14.46 -5.86 5.31
C PRO A 170 -12.96 -5.59 5.33
N LEU A 171 -12.24 -5.85 4.22
CA LEU A 171 -10.81 -5.58 4.12
C LEU A 171 -10.53 -4.07 4.17
N LEU A 172 -11.21 -3.29 3.34
CA LEU A 172 -11.05 -1.82 3.33
C LEU A 172 -11.42 -1.21 4.69
N ALA A 173 -12.48 -1.69 5.33
CA ALA A 173 -12.92 -1.22 6.64
C ALA A 173 -11.87 -1.50 7.72
N ALA A 174 -11.28 -2.72 7.73
CA ALA A 174 -10.24 -3.08 8.67
C ALA A 174 -8.97 -2.22 8.50
N GLU A 175 -8.57 -1.93 7.26
CA GLU A 175 -7.43 -1.05 6.97
C GLU A 175 -7.69 0.39 7.44
N ILE A 176 -8.90 0.93 7.19
CA ILE A 176 -9.30 2.26 7.68
C ILE A 176 -9.29 2.30 9.20
N ASP A 177 -9.79 1.25 9.87
CA ASP A 177 -9.80 1.17 11.34
C ASP A 177 -8.39 1.12 11.91
N ALA A 178 -7.50 0.32 11.31
CA ALA A 178 -6.11 0.22 11.71
C ALA A 178 -5.38 1.58 11.58
N LEU A 179 -5.54 2.26 10.44
CA LEU A 179 -4.98 3.59 10.21
C LEU A 179 -5.57 4.63 11.17
N THR A 180 -6.89 4.59 11.39
CA THR A 180 -7.56 5.51 12.31
C THR A 180 -7.04 5.31 13.74
N LYS A 181 -6.93 4.07 14.19
CA LYS A 181 -6.37 3.73 15.50
C LYS A 181 -4.92 4.21 15.64
N ALA A 182 -4.10 4.01 14.60
CA ALA A 182 -2.70 4.42 14.61
C ALA A 182 -2.49 5.94 14.63
N LEU A 183 -3.39 6.73 14.02
CA LEU A 183 -3.14 8.15 13.76
C LEU A 183 -4.08 9.12 14.49
N ALA A 184 -5.30 8.70 14.85
CA ALA A 184 -6.27 9.58 15.50
C ALA A 184 -6.07 9.66 17.02
N GLN A 185 -5.79 8.52 17.68
CA GLN A 185 -5.55 8.42 19.11
C GLN A 185 -4.41 7.43 19.40
N PRO A 186 -3.17 7.73 18.94
CA PRO A 186 -2.05 6.81 19.11
C PRO A 186 -1.64 6.71 20.59
N ARG A 187 -1.21 5.53 20.99
CA ARG A 187 -0.38 5.40 22.19
C ARG A 187 0.98 6.02 21.90
N ARG A 188 1.42 6.92 22.77
CA ARG A 188 2.71 7.60 22.61
C ARG A 188 3.85 6.82 23.28
N PRO A 189 5.10 6.95 22.81
CA PRO A 189 5.50 7.69 21.60
C PRO A 189 4.95 7.09 20.30
N LEU A 190 4.49 7.95 19.37
CA LEU A 190 4.14 7.58 17.99
C LEU A 190 5.38 7.77 17.10
N LEU A 191 5.92 6.68 16.59
CA LEU A 191 7.04 6.70 15.65
C LEU A 191 6.57 6.36 14.24
N ALA A 192 7.03 7.13 13.26
CA ALA A 192 6.82 6.80 11.85
C ALA A 192 8.16 6.53 11.17
N ILE A 193 8.19 5.50 10.32
CA ILE A 193 9.31 5.20 9.42
C ILE A 193 8.82 5.46 8.01
N VAL A 194 9.46 6.39 7.32
CA VAL A 194 9.17 6.73 5.92
C VAL A 194 10.46 6.64 5.12
N ALA A 195 10.56 5.62 4.31
CA ALA A 195 11.74 5.37 3.52
C ALA A 195 11.41 5.23 2.03
N GLY A 196 12.40 5.43 1.18
CA GLY A 196 12.27 5.37 -0.26
C GLY A 196 13.35 6.17 -0.99
N SER A 197 13.30 6.14 -2.32
CA SER A 197 14.33 6.76 -3.16
C SER A 197 14.21 8.28 -3.28
N LYS A 198 12.98 8.85 -3.17
CA LYS A 198 12.72 10.28 -3.47
C LYS A 198 11.82 10.95 -2.43
N VAL A 199 12.25 12.09 -1.92
CA VAL A 199 11.46 12.99 -1.05
C VAL A 199 10.22 13.50 -1.79
N SER A 200 10.36 13.92 -3.05
CA SER A 200 9.30 14.48 -3.88
C SER A 200 8.05 13.61 -3.91
N THR A 201 8.22 12.29 -3.93
CA THR A 201 7.09 11.34 -3.97
C THR A 201 6.36 11.20 -2.64
N LYS A 202 6.99 11.58 -1.53
CA LYS A 202 6.45 11.41 -0.16
C LYS A 202 6.38 12.73 0.64
N LEU A 203 6.68 13.87 0.02
CA LEU A 203 6.77 15.16 0.71
C LEU A 203 5.50 15.53 1.48
N THR A 204 4.32 15.34 0.87
CA THR A 204 3.02 15.60 1.52
C THR A 204 2.83 14.71 2.75
N ILE A 205 3.23 13.44 2.65
CA ILE A 205 3.15 12.47 3.76
C ILE A 205 4.12 12.87 4.87
N LEU A 206 5.37 13.20 4.52
CA LEU A 206 6.39 13.64 5.48
C LEU A 206 5.93 14.87 6.27
N LYS A 207 5.42 15.91 5.59
CA LYS A 207 4.87 17.11 6.22
C LYS A 207 3.66 16.80 7.11
N SER A 208 2.75 15.94 6.66
CA SER A 208 1.55 15.56 7.42
C SER A 208 1.90 14.74 8.67
N LEU A 209 2.86 13.84 8.58
CA LEU A 209 3.34 13.05 9.72
C LEU A 209 4.15 13.90 10.70
N ALA A 210 5.00 14.80 10.19
CA ALA A 210 5.79 15.72 11.03
C ALA A 210 4.94 16.53 12.01
N ALA A 211 3.68 16.80 11.68
CA ALA A 211 2.74 17.48 12.57
C ALA A 211 2.15 16.57 13.67
N LYS A 212 2.32 15.24 13.59
CA LYS A 212 1.59 14.28 14.43
C LYS A 212 2.47 13.34 15.24
N VAL A 213 3.63 12.94 14.69
CA VAL A 213 4.49 11.91 15.27
C VAL A 213 5.51 12.48 16.27
N ASP A 214 5.96 11.68 17.21
CA ASP A 214 6.99 12.07 18.18
C ASP A 214 8.41 11.81 17.64
N GLY A 215 8.53 10.89 16.69
CA GLY A 215 9.77 10.63 15.95
C GLY A 215 9.47 10.23 14.51
N LEU A 216 10.21 10.82 13.56
CA LEU A 216 10.13 10.53 12.14
C LEU A 216 11.46 9.93 11.67
N ILE A 217 11.51 8.62 11.53
CA ILE A 217 12.66 7.89 10.99
C ILE A 217 12.57 7.92 9.48
N VAL A 218 13.65 8.35 8.83
CA VAL A 218 13.76 8.40 7.37
C VAL A 218 14.77 7.39 6.88
N GLY A 219 14.57 6.81 5.67
CA GLY A 219 15.46 5.80 5.09
C GLY A 219 15.66 5.97 3.59
N GLY A 220 16.71 5.33 3.05
CA GLY A 220 17.04 5.38 1.62
C GLY A 220 17.44 6.78 1.13
N GLY A 221 17.12 7.10 -0.12
CA GLY A 221 17.41 8.42 -0.71
C GLY A 221 16.72 9.59 0.01
N ILE A 222 15.60 9.31 0.71
CA ILE A 222 14.96 10.30 1.59
C ILE A 222 15.91 10.64 2.73
N ALA A 223 16.49 9.65 3.42
CA ALA A 223 17.46 9.88 4.51
C ALA A 223 18.67 10.69 4.03
N ASN A 224 19.20 10.38 2.85
CA ASN A 224 20.33 11.11 2.28
C ASN A 224 20.01 12.60 2.07
N THR A 225 18.79 12.92 1.62
CA THR A 225 18.34 14.32 1.48
C THR A 225 18.22 15.00 2.85
N PHE A 226 17.76 14.29 3.88
CA PHE A 226 17.71 14.80 5.25
C PHE A 226 19.10 14.96 5.88
N MET A 227 20.05 14.06 5.56
CA MET A 227 21.45 14.20 5.97
C MET A 227 22.10 15.46 5.36
N LEU A 228 21.84 15.75 4.07
CA LEU A 228 22.25 17.02 3.45
C LEU A 228 21.63 18.22 4.17
N ALA A 229 20.35 18.16 4.51
CA ALA A 229 19.66 19.22 5.25
C ALA A 229 20.24 19.43 6.66
N ALA A 230 20.82 18.39 7.26
CA ALA A 230 21.56 18.44 8.52
C ALA A 230 23.03 18.88 8.35
N GLY A 231 23.49 19.19 7.12
CA GLY A 231 24.85 19.66 6.84
C GLY A 231 25.90 18.54 6.66
N LEU A 232 25.47 17.29 6.52
CA LEU A 232 26.37 16.15 6.31
C LEU A 232 26.67 15.94 4.82
N LYS A 233 27.85 15.40 4.52
CA LYS A 233 28.22 14.97 3.18
C LYS A 233 27.62 13.57 2.93
N ILE A 234 27.20 13.32 1.69
CA ILE A 234 26.61 12.05 1.28
C ILE A 234 27.32 11.39 0.07
N GLY A 235 28.43 11.98 -0.39
CA GLY A 235 29.17 11.50 -1.56
C GLY A 235 28.29 11.45 -2.82
N LYS A 236 28.32 10.31 -3.51
CA LYS A 236 27.51 10.04 -4.72
C LYS A 236 26.14 9.41 -4.41
N SER A 237 25.70 9.44 -3.16
CA SER A 237 24.43 8.84 -2.75
C SER A 237 23.23 9.48 -3.45
N LEU A 238 22.20 8.67 -3.71
CA LEU A 238 20.95 9.16 -4.25
C LEU A 238 20.29 10.15 -3.29
N ALA A 239 20.02 11.37 -3.76
CA ALA A 239 19.32 12.41 -3.01
C ALA A 239 18.64 13.40 -3.96
N GLU A 240 17.73 14.22 -3.44
CA GLU A 240 17.12 15.34 -4.17
C GLU A 240 17.59 16.66 -3.56
N ALA A 241 18.70 17.19 -4.10
CA ALA A 241 19.34 18.41 -3.61
C ALA A 241 18.41 19.63 -3.61
N ASP A 242 17.52 19.71 -4.58
CA ASP A 242 16.52 20.79 -4.69
C ASP A 242 15.48 20.77 -3.55
N LEU A 243 15.34 19.65 -2.83
CA LEU A 243 14.40 19.48 -1.72
C LEU A 243 15.06 19.53 -0.34
N VAL A 244 16.32 19.89 -0.24
CA VAL A 244 17.03 20.07 1.05
C VAL A 244 16.33 21.10 1.92
N GLY A 245 15.82 22.21 1.34
CA GLY A 245 15.05 23.22 2.06
C GLY A 245 13.75 22.65 2.67
N GLU A 246 13.07 21.77 1.95
CA GLU A 246 11.87 21.11 2.42
C GLU A 246 12.16 20.10 3.54
N ALA A 247 13.25 19.33 3.41
CA ALA A 247 13.70 18.41 4.44
C ALA A 247 14.08 19.16 5.72
N LYS A 248 14.79 20.30 5.59
CA LYS A 248 15.11 21.17 6.73
C LYS A 248 13.87 21.73 7.41
N ALA A 249 12.88 22.17 6.63
CA ALA A 249 11.62 22.66 7.19
C ALA A 249 10.87 21.58 8.00
N VAL A 250 10.94 20.30 7.59
CA VAL A 250 10.39 19.18 8.34
C VAL A 250 11.15 18.98 9.65
N ILE A 251 12.49 18.98 9.63
CA ILE A 251 13.33 18.87 10.83
C ILE A 251 12.99 19.99 11.83
N ASP A 252 12.98 21.23 11.35
CA ASP A 252 12.74 22.42 12.17
C ASP A 252 11.31 22.40 12.78
N ALA A 253 10.31 22.02 12.00
CA ALA A 253 8.92 21.91 12.46
C ALA A 253 8.75 20.83 13.53
N MET A 254 9.45 19.71 13.43
CA MET A 254 9.43 18.67 14.44
C MET A 254 10.15 19.12 15.71
N ALA A 255 11.33 19.70 15.60
CA ALA A 255 12.10 20.22 16.72
C ALA A 255 11.32 21.29 17.51
N ALA A 256 10.61 22.19 16.81
CA ALA A 256 9.80 23.24 17.43
C ALA A 256 8.69 22.72 18.38
N ARG A 257 8.27 21.46 18.22
CA ARG A 257 7.26 20.82 19.07
C ARG A 257 7.83 19.72 19.99
N GLY A 258 9.15 19.64 20.12
CA GLY A 258 9.84 18.64 20.95
C GLY A 258 9.86 17.23 20.36
N ALA A 259 9.58 17.10 19.06
CA ALA A 259 9.70 15.87 18.31
C ALA A 259 11.01 15.88 17.49
N GLU A 260 11.40 14.73 16.94
CA GLU A 260 12.70 14.64 16.28
C GLU A 260 12.66 13.84 14.97
N VAL A 261 13.61 14.17 14.09
CA VAL A 261 14.03 13.36 12.96
C VAL A 261 15.43 12.83 13.29
N PRO A 262 15.57 11.58 13.74
CA PRO A 262 16.89 11.03 14.04
C PRO A 262 17.72 10.93 12.77
N ILE A 263 18.83 11.66 12.73
CA ILE A 263 19.82 11.62 11.63
C ILE A 263 20.80 10.48 11.93
N PRO A 264 21.16 9.64 10.95
CA PRO A 264 22.12 8.55 11.15
C PRO A 264 23.46 9.05 11.71
N SER A 265 24.02 8.35 12.72
CA SER A 265 25.36 8.58 13.26
C SER A 265 26.43 7.84 12.47
N ASP A 266 26.04 6.69 11.88
CA ASP A 266 26.86 5.86 11.01
C ASP A 266 26.02 5.29 9.86
N VAL A 267 26.70 4.93 8.80
CA VAL A 267 26.11 4.45 7.54
C VAL A 267 26.95 3.31 6.96
N VAL A 268 26.31 2.49 6.11
CA VAL A 268 27.01 1.48 5.29
C VAL A 268 27.12 2.02 3.88
N VAL A 269 28.35 2.13 3.40
CA VAL A 269 28.67 2.69 2.09
C VAL A 269 29.32 1.66 1.18
N ALA A 270 29.19 1.88 -0.13
CA ALA A 270 29.96 1.21 -1.17
C ALA A 270 30.40 2.22 -2.24
N LYS A 271 31.31 1.80 -3.14
CA LYS A 271 31.74 2.64 -4.27
C LYS A 271 30.86 2.47 -5.51
N THR A 272 30.13 1.37 -5.58
CA THR A 272 29.23 1.01 -6.68
C THR A 272 27.90 0.47 -6.15
N PHE A 273 26.83 0.65 -6.92
CA PHE A 273 25.53 0.04 -6.63
C PHE A 273 25.48 -1.37 -7.25
N ALA A 274 25.92 -2.36 -6.48
CA ALA A 274 25.94 -3.75 -6.89
C ALA A 274 25.82 -4.68 -5.68
N ALA A 275 25.24 -5.87 -5.88
CA ALA A 275 25.00 -6.84 -4.81
C ALA A 275 26.31 -7.37 -4.17
N ASP A 276 27.38 -7.44 -4.96
CA ASP A 276 28.72 -7.88 -4.57
C ASP A 276 29.67 -6.73 -4.20
N ALA A 277 29.18 -5.50 -4.15
CA ALA A 277 29.99 -4.34 -3.79
C ALA A 277 30.49 -4.45 -2.33
N PRO A 278 31.80 -4.19 -2.08
CA PRO A 278 32.34 -4.21 -0.73
C PRO A 278 31.66 -3.18 0.17
N ALA A 279 30.95 -3.66 1.19
CA ALA A 279 30.28 -2.81 2.17
C ALA A 279 31.27 -2.33 3.23
N THR A 280 31.24 -1.04 3.55
CA THR A 280 32.08 -0.43 4.58
C THR A 280 31.23 0.41 5.51
N VAL A 281 31.36 0.17 6.82
CA VAL A 281 30.72 1.00 7.85
C VAL A 281 31.56 2.27 8.04
N LYS A 282 30.90 3.43 8.01
CA LYS A 282 31.53 4.72 8.26
C LYS A 282 30.67 5.59 9.19
N ARG A 283 31.32 6.45 9.96
CA ARG A 283 30.60 7.55 10.62
C ARG A 283 29.95 8.44 9.54
N ALA A 284 28.79 8.96 9.84
CA ALA A 284 28.04 9.79 8.89
C ALA A 284 28.79 11.07 8.47
N ASP A 285 29.69 11.60 9.35
CA ASP A 285 30.53 12.76 9.08
C ASP A 285 31.82 12.42 8.30
N ALA A 286 32.10 11.13 8.04
CA ALA A 286 33.30 10.63 7.36
C ALA A 286 33.01 10.02 5.96
N VAL A 287 31.84 10.31 5.39
CA VAL A 287 31.48 9.87 4.05
C VAL A 287 32.32 10.61 3.02
N ALA A 288 33.00 9.86 2.15
CA ALA A 288 33.86 10.41 1.09
C ALA A 288 33.05 10.78 -0.14
N ASP A 289 33.63 11.63 -0.99
CA ASP A 289 32.94 12.17 -2.18
C ASP A 289 32.58 11.08 -3.21
N ASP A 290 33.27 9.91 -3.19
CA ASP A 290 33.01 8.77 -4.06
C ASP A 290 32.22 7.63 -3.40
N ASP A 291 31.79 7.78 -2.15
CA ASP A 291 30.94 6.84 -1.45
C ASP A 291 29.46 6.95 -1.88
N MET A 292 28.76 5.84 -1.83
CA MET A 292 27.31 5.75 -1.96
C MET A 292 26.76 5.12 -0.67
N ILE A 293 25.91 5.83 0.05
CA ILE A 293 25.21 5.32 1.24
C ILE A 293 24.10 4.37 0.76
N LEU A 294 24.19 3.11 1.18
CA LEU A 294 23.25 2.05 0.77
C LEU A 294 22.47 1.47 1.95
N ASP A 295 22.91 1.69 3.20
CA ASP A 295 22.13 1.34 4.41
C ASP A 295 22.52 2.23 5.59
N ILE A 296 21.73 2.21 6.65
CA ILE A 296 22.13 2.77 7.95
C ILE A 296 23.18 1.87 8.60
N GLY A 297 24.06 2.47 9.38
CA GLY A 297 25.09 1.72 10.11
C GLY A 297 24.55 0.99 11.35
N PRO A 298 25.34 0.08 11.93
CA PRO A 298 24.92 -0.72 13.07
C PRO A 298 24.61 0.09 14.35
N GLU A 299 25.31 1.20 14.60
CA GLU A 299 25.05 2.09 15.72
C GLU A 299 23.69 2.78 15.57
N THR A 300 23.43 3.34 14.39
CA THR A 300 22.14 3.94 14.02
C THR A 300 21.01 2.92 14.17
N ALA A 301 21.19 1.72 13.60
CA ALA A 301 20.20 0.65 13.66
C ALA A 301 19.88 0.24 15.12
N ALA A 302 20.89 0.09 15.98
CA ALA A 302 20.70 -0.23 17.39
C ALA A 302 19.96 0.88 18.17
N THR A 303 20.33 2.14 17.90
CA THR A 303 19.65 3.30 18.52
C THR A 303 18.19 3.37 18.10
N LEU A 304 17.89 3.19 16.82
CA LEU A 304 16.52 3.17 16.31
C LEU A 304 15.72 1.98 16.84
N ALA A 305 16.34 0.80 16.94
CA ALA A 305 15.72 -0.39 17.52
C ALA A 305 15.26 -0.15 18.98
N THR A 306 16.13 0.45 19.80
CA THR A 306 15.77 0.79 21.18
C THR A 306 14.57 1.74 21.26
N ARG A 307 14.51 2.74 20.37
CA ARG A 307 13.37 3.67 20.31
C ARG A 307 12.08 2.97 19.87
N LEU A 308 12.15 2.07 18.90
CA LEU A 308 11.00 1.29 18.40
C LEU A 308 10.47 0.32 19.45
N GLU A 309 11.34 -0.29 20.24
CA GLU A 309 10.94 -1.17 21.36
C GLU A 309 10.23 -0.40 22.49
N ALA A 310 10.56 0.88 22.66
CA ALA A 310 9.92 1.78 23.63
C ALA A 310 8.68 2.51 23.08
N ALA A 311 8.34 2.35 21.82
CA ALA A 311 7.21 3.03 21.18
C ALA A 311 5.85 2.53 21.70
N GLY A 312 4.85 3.40 21.67
CA GLY A 312 3.46 3.04 21.88
C GLY A 312 2.72 2.69 20.60
N THR A 313 3.10 3.37 19.51
CA THR A 313 2.54 3.13 18.17
C THR A 313 3.63 3.29 17.11
N ILE A 314 3.66 2.41 16.11
CA ILE A 314 4.61 2.44 15.00
C ILE A 314 3.86 2.42 13.67
N VAL A 315 4.24 3.32 12.76
CA VAL A 315 3.80 3.34 11.36
C VAL A 315 5.02 3.12 10.48
N TRP A 316 5.06 2.04 9.70
CA TRP A 316 6.22 1.68 8.90
C TRP A 316 5.91 1.64 7.40
N ASN A 317 6.64 2.42 6.62
CA ASN A 317 6.55 2.44 5.16
C ASN A 317 7.93 2.56 4.51
N GLY A 318 8.43 1.46 4.00
CA GLY A 318 9.66 1.31 3.22
C GLY A 318 10.86 0.83 4.00
N PRO A 319 11.76 0.03 3.36
CA PRO A 319 13.03 -0.40 3.91
C PRO A 319 13.98 0.79 4.06
N VAL A 320 14.86 0.74 5.08
CA VAL A 320 15.77 1.88 5.38
C VAL A 320 17.08 1.81 4.59
N GLY A 321 17.39 0.66 3.96
CA GLY A 321 18.55 0.43 3.11
C GLY A 321 18.17 -0.26 1.80
N VAL A 322 19.17 -0.61 0.98
CA VAL A 322 19.02 -1.41 -0.24
C VAL A 322 18.94 -2.88 0.15
N PHE A 323 17.78 -3.26 0.70
CA PHE A 323 17.55 -4.55 1.35
C PHE A 323 17.57 -5.73 0.36
N GLU A 324 17.47 -5.47 -0.93
CA GLU A 324 17.60 -6.47 -2.01
C GLU A 324 19.02 -7.05 -2.09
N PHE A 325 20.00 -6.36 -1.51
CA PHE A 325 21.38 -6.79 -1.44
C PHE A 325 21.75 -7.15 0.00
N ASP A 326 22.10 -8.41 0.28
CA ASP A 326 22.36 -8.92 1.64
C ASP A 326 23.34 -8.06 2.44
N ALA A 327 24.35 -7.48 1.77
CA ALA A 327 25.35 -6.62 2.39
C ALA A 327 24.76 -5.30 2.94
N PHE A 328 23.59 -4.86 2.44
CA PHE A 328 22.92 -3.59 2.75
C PHE A 328 21.51 -3.78 3.28
N ALA A 329 21.15 -4.98 3.74
CA ALA A 329 19.85 -5.35 4.30
C ALA A 329 19.80 -5.28 5.84
N LYS A 330 20.94 -5.16 6.51
CA LYS A 330 21.07 -5.33 7.97
C LYS A 330 20.35 -4.26 8.77
N GLY A 331 20.32 -3.02 8.28
CA GLY A 331 19.56 -1.93 8.89
C GLY A 331 18.06 -2.24 8.89
N THR A 332 17.51 -2.63 7.74
CA THR A 332 16.10 -3.01 7.59
C THR A 332 15.75 -4.23 8.44
N GLU A 333 16.60 -5.27 8.44
CA GLU A 333 16.41 -6.47 9.28
C GLU A 333 16.34 -6.13 10.77
N THR A 334 17.26 -5.27 11.25
CA THR A 334 17.30 -4.83 12.65
C THR A 334 16.02 -4.09 13.04
N ILE A 335 15.57 -3.16 12.19
CA ILE A 335 14.32 -2.42 12.38
C ILE A 335 13.11 -3.37 12.40
N ALA A 336 13.01 -4.30 11.44
CA ALA A 336 11.92 -5.26 11.37
C ALA A 336 11.83 -6.14 12.63
N ARG A 337 12.97 -6.64 13.10
CA ARG A 337 13.05 -7.45 14.33
C ARG A 337 12.69 -6.65 15.58
N ALA A 338 13.09 -5.38 15.67
CA ALA A 338 12.73 -4.49 16.77
C ALA A 338 11.22 -4.22 16.80
N ILE A 339 10.60 -3.95 15.63
CA ILE A 339 9.15 -3.77 15.52
C ILE A 339 8.41 -5.06 15.94
N ALA A 340 8.87 -6.23 15.49
CA ALA A 340 8.27 -7.51 15.84
C ALA A 340 8.32 -7.84 17.34
N ARG A 341 9.35 -7.36 18.06
CA ARG A 341 9.49 -7.53 19.52
C ARG A 341 8.78 -6.44 20.32
N SER A 342 8.49 -5.32 19.68
CA SER A 342 7.88 -4.16 20.37
C SER A 342 6.44 -4.48 20.83
N PRO A 343 6.02 -4.07 22.03
CA PRO A 343 4.63 -4.15 22.47
C PRO A 343 3.74 -3.06 21.84
N ALA A 344 4.29 -2.24 20.94
CA ALA A 344 3.57 -1.19 20.26
C ALA A 344 2.48 -1.75 19.35
N PHE A 345 1.42 -0.97 19.16
CA PHE A 345 0.53 -1.20 18.02
C PHE A 345 1.28 -0.77 16.75
N SER A 346 1.59 -1.72 15.88
CA SER A 346 2.33 -1.43 14.64
C SER A 346 1.46 -1.67 13.41
N ILE A 347 1.62 -0.80 12.42
CA ILE A 347 1.10 -0.97 11.07
C ILE A 347 2.26 -0.85 10.08
N ALA A 348 2.28 -1.74 9.09
CA ALA A 348 3.23 -1.72 8.00
C ALA A 348 2.48 -1.60 6.67
N GLY A 349 3.04 -0.88 5.71
CA GLY A 349 2.46 -0.69 4.39
C GLY A 349 3.49 -0.46 3.32
N GLY A 350 3.16 -0.90 2.09
CA GLY A 350 4.05 -0.88 0.94
C GLY A 350 4.58 -2.28 0.60
N GLY A 351 4.62 -2.61 -0.71
CA GLY A 351 5.02 -3.94 -1.18
C GLY A 351 6.39 -4.40 -0.68
N ASP A 352 7.35 -3.47 -0.62
CA ASP A 352 8.72 -3.75 -0.17
C ASP A 352 8.85 -3.80 1.36
N THR A 353 7.80 -3.49 2.12
CA THR A 353 7.80 -3.50 3.59
C THR A 353 7.20 -4.81 4.13
N LEU A 354 6.31 -5.43 3.37
CA LEU A 354 5.60 -6.66 3.70
C LEU A 354 6.34 -7.90 3.18
#